data_4a6dd301bb5897d2261f043a4b173849
#
_entry.id   4a6dd301bb5897d2261f043a4b173849
#
_cell.length_a   1.000
_cell.length_b   1.000
_cell.length_c   1.000
_cell.angle_alpha   90.00
_cell.angle_beta   90.00
_cell.angle_gamma   90.00
#
_symmetry.space_group_name_H-M   'P 1'
#
loop_
_entity.id
_entity.type
_entity.pdbx_description
1 polymer ?
#
loop_
_entity_poly.entity_id
_entity_poly.type
_entity_poly.pdbx_seq_one_letter_code
_entity_poly.pdbx_strand_id
1 'polypeptide(L)'
;EVVNQWHDANVTSPAYRASTKRYFENSKRIPHGSILSVKDGKISHFDHLFKKYAEEIGWDWRLLASLAFTESNFDTTAVSWAGAKGLMQLMPRTARAMGVPEGKEQNPEESVKVAAKYLKLTSRSFSKIEDPNERIKFVLAAYNGGMGHVFDAMALAEKYGKNKYVWDNNVADFILLKSKEEYFNDPVCRNGYFRGIET
;
A
#
# COMPACT_ATOMS: atom_id res chain seq x y z
N GLU A 1 2.96 28.69 -15.32
CA GLU A 1 2.30 28.52 -16.64
C GLU A 1 2.06 27.03 -16.93
N VAL A 2 3.09 26.18 -16.89
CA VAL A 2 2.99 24.72 -17.12
C VAL A 2 2.05 24.03 -16.11
N VAL A 3 2.12 24.39 -14.83
CA VAL A 3 1.26 23.82 -13.77
C VAL A 3 -0.22 24.18 -14.00
N ASN A 4 -0.49 25.40 -14.41
CA ASN A 4 -1.86 25.84 -14.68
C ASN A 4 -2.44 25.13 -15.92
N GLN A 5 -1.64 24.99 -16.99
CA GLN A 5 -2.06 24.23 -18.18
C GLN A 5 -2.34 22.75 -17.86
N TRP A 6 -1.49 22.13 -17.04
CA TRP A 6 -1.73 20.76 -16.57
C TRP A 6 -3.01 20.67 -15.74
N HIS A 7 -3.20 21.59 -14.79
CA HIS A 7 -4.40 21.65 -13.96
C HIS A 7 -5.66 21.76 -14.80
N ASP A 8 -5.69 22.72 -15.73
CA ASP A 8 -6.86 22.98 -16.58
C ASP A 8 -7.20 21.78 -17.48
N ALA A 9 -6.18 21.06 -17.94
CA ALA A 9 -6.36 19.84 -18.74
C ALA A 9 -6.84 18.64 -17.92
N ASN A 10 -6.57 18.60 -16.59
CA ASN A 10 -6.83 17.43 -15.77
C ASN A 10 -7.93 17.62 -14.70
N VAL A 11 -8.33 18.84 -14.37
CA VAL A 11 -9.27 19.15 -13.28
C VAL A 11 -10.61 18.41 -13.38
N THR A 12 -11.05 18.07 -14.58
CA THR A 12 -12.29 17.31 -14.83
C THR A 12 -12.06 15.79 -14.88
N SER A 13 -10.81 15.33 -14.89
CA SER A 13 -10.51 13.91 -15.01
C SER A 13 -10.96 13.14 -13.76
N PRO A 14 -11.39 11.86 -13.92
CA PRO A 14 -11.74 11.01 -12.78
C PRO A 14 -10.59 10.85 -11.77
N ALA A 15 -9.34 10.77 -12.25
CA ALA A 15 -8.15 10.65 -11.40
C ALA A 15 -7.94 11.90 -10.55
N TYR A 16 -8.01 13.10 -11.15
CA TYR A 16 -7.90 14.36 -10.41
C TYR A 16 -9.00 14.51 -9.36
N ARG A 17 -10.26 14.22 -9.73
CA ARG A 17 -11.39 14.26 -8.80
C ARG A 17 -11.24 13.27 -7.66
N ALA A 18 -10.75 12.05 -7.93
CA ALA A 18 -10.49 11.05 -6.89
C ALA A 18 -9.39 11.52 -5.93
N SER A 19 -8.30 12.08 -6.44
CA SER A 19 -7.21 12.64 -5.64
C SER A 19 -7.70 13.83 -4.81
N THR A 20 -8.41 14.79 -5.43
CA THR A 20 -8.96 15.95 -4.73
C THR A 20 -9.91 15.51 -3.61
N LYS A 21 -10.80 14.56 -3.89
CA LYS A 21 -11.72 14.00 -2.91
C LYS A 21 -10.96 13.31 -1.76
N ARG A 22 -9.92 12.52 -2.09
CA ARG A 22 -9.12 11.82 -1.08
C ARG A 22 -8.36 12.78 -0.16
N TYR A 23 -7.69 13.79 -0.72
CA TYR A 23 -6.79 14.66 0.05
C TYR A 23 -7.46 15.91 0.62
N PHE A 24 -8.50 16.44 0.01
CA PHE A 24 -9.11 17.71 0.40
C PHE A 24 -10.54 17.58 0.93
N GLU A 25 -11.34 16.67 0.41
CA GLU A 25 -12.72 16.50 0.88
C GLU A 25 -12.80 15.46 2.00
N ASN A 26 -12.09 14.35 1.90
CA ASN A 26 -12.07 13.34 2.97
C ASN A 26 -11.27 13.81 4.19
N SER A 27 -10.27 14.69 4.04
CA SER A 27 -9.57 15.28 5.18
C SER A 27 -10.48 16.18 6.03
N LYS A 28 -11.53 16.77 5.43
CA LYS A 28 -12.57 17.50 6.17
C LYS A 28 -13.58 16.60 6.87
N ARG A 29 -13.60 15.31 6.54
CA ARG A 29 -14.45 14.27 7.14
C ARG A 29 -13.70 13.36 8.11
N ILE A 30 -12.50 13.73 8.56
CA ILE A 30 -11.91 13.07 9.73
C ILE A 30 -12.85 13.44 10.88
N PRO A 31 -13.71 12.55 11.38
CA PRO A 31 -14.39 12.83 12.62
C PRO A 31 -13.28 13.12 13.63
N HIS A 32 -13.41 14.20 14.40
CA HIS A 32 -12.54 14.47 15.54
C HIS A 32 -12.65 13.27 16.48
N GLY A 33 -11.84 12.23 16.28
CA GLY A 33 -11.96 10.95 17.00
C GLY A 33 -11.33 9.75 16.32
N SER A 34 -10.86 9.86 15.06
CA SER A 34 -10.22 8.74 14.36
C SER A 34 -8.86 8.36 14.97
N ILE A 35 -8.10 9.32 15.47
CA ILE A 35 -6.89 9.09 16.26
C ILE A 35 -7.25 9.44 17.71
N LEU A 36 -7.31 8.43 18.58
CA LEU A 36 -7.82 8.59 19.93
C LEU A 36 -6.87 9.38 20.83
N SER A 37 -5.72 8.82 21.16
CA SER A 37 -4.70 9.51 21.95
C SER A 37 -3.37 8.76 21.87
N VAL A 38 -2.45 9.25 21.08
CA VAL A 38 -1.10 8.67 21.01
C VAL A 38 -0.38 8.73 22.36
N LYS A 39 -0.66 9.78 23.17
CA LYS A 39 -0.09 9.93 24.52
C LYS A 39 -0.53 8.81 25.46
N ASP A 40 -1.75 8.31 25.31
CA ASP A 40 -2.30 7.22 26.12
C ASP A 40 -2.10 5.84 25.47
N GLY A 41 -1.30 5.77 24.41
CA GLY A 41 -1.04 4.54 23.69
C GLY A 41 -2.24 4.00 22.89
N LYS A 42 -3.21 4.87 22.59
CA LYS A 42 -4.42 4.54 21.81
C LYS A 42 -4.36 5.24 20.47
N ILE A 43 -4.24 4.46 19.39
CA ILE A 43 -4.18 5.00 18.02
C ILE A 43 -5.58 5.02 17.42
N SER A 44 -6.33 3.93 17.53
CA SER A 44 -7.65 3.77 16.92
C SER A 44 -8.57 2.88 17.75
N HIS A 45 -9.85 2.82 17.39
CA HIS A 45 -10.80 1.86 17.94
C HIS A 45 -10.47 0.40 17.61
N PHE A 46 -9.57 0.18 16.64
CA PHE A 46 -9.21 -1.14 16.12
C PHE A 46 -7.87 -1.65 16.67
N ASP A 47 -7.25 -0.96 17.64
CA ASP A 47 -5.93 -1.33 18.19
C ASP A 47 -5.87 -2.78 18.68
N HIS A 48 -6.97 -3.28 19.23
CA HIS A 48 -7.07 -4.69 19.67
C HIS A 48 -6.92 -5.67 18.50
N LEU A 49 -7.42 -5.34 17.32
CA LEU A 49 -7.29 -6.15 16.11
C LEU A 49 -5.84 -6.07 15.59
N PHE A 50 -5.28 -4.86 15.54
CA PHE A 50 -3.89 -4.69 15.10
C PHE A 50 -2.91 -5.43 16.01
N LYS A 51 -3.09 -5.37 17.33
CA LYS A 51 -2.25 -6.13 18.30
C LYS A 51 -2.36 -7.62 18.06
N LYS A 52 -3.59 -8.15 17.97
CA LYS A 52 -3.85 -9.58 17.74
C LYS A 52 -3.16 -10.10 16.49
N TYR A 53 -3.39 -9.45 15.34
CA TYR A 53 -2.92 -9.97 14.05
C TYR A 53 -1.47 -9.59 13.72
N ALA A 54 -0.92 -8.51 14.29
CA ALA A 54 0.49 -8.19 14.18
C ALA A 54 1.37 -9.22 14.91
N GLU A 55 0.92 -9.70 16.08
CA GLU A 55 1.59 -10.79 16.81
C GLU A 55 1.72 -12.06 15.97
N GLU A 56 0.68 -12.45 15.21
CA GLU A 56 0.69 -13.63 14.34
C GLU A 56 1.75 -13.56 13.21
N ILE A 57 2.13 -12.35 12.82
CA ILE A 57 3.10 -12.12 11.73
C ILE A 57 4.44 -11.60 12.20
N GLY A 58 4.61 -11.40 13.52
CA GLY A 58 5.84 -10.92 14.14
C GLY A 58 6.16 -9.45 13.85
N TRP A 59 5.13 -8.62 13.65
CA TRP A 59 5.29 -7.18 13.39
C TRP A 59 4.90 -6.32 14.59
N ASP A 60 5.45 -5.11 14.69
CA ASP A 60 4.91 -4.10 15.60
C ASP A 60 3.47 -3.74 15.15
N TRP A 61 2.52 -3.83 16.07
CA TRP A 61 1.12 -3.54 15.81
C TRP A 61 0.88 -2.10 15.32
N ARG A 62 1.77 -1.16 15.72
CA ARG A 62 1.70 0.24 15.30
C ARG A 62 1.98 0.38 13.82
N LEU A 63 2.84 -0.48 13.26
CA LEU A 63 3.12 -0.50 11.82
C LEU A 63 1.87 -0.96 11.05
N LEU A 64 1.16 -1.97 11.56
CA LEU A 64 -0.09 -2.43 10.95
C LEU A 64 -1.21 -1.36 11.09
N ALA A 65 -1.25 -0.66 12.21
CA ALA A 65 -2.16 0.47 12.41
C ALA A 65 -1.82 1.65 11.46
N SER A 66 -0.55 1.96 11.27
CA SER A 66 -0.10 3.00 10.34
C SER A 66 -0.46 2.67 8.90
N LEU A 67 -0.34 1.40 8.51
CA LEU A 67 -0.78 0.93 7.19
C LEU A 67 -2.30 1.15 7.03
N ALA A 68 -3.12 0.75 8.00
CA ALA A 68 -4.56 0.97 7.97
C ALA A 68 -4.94 2.46 7.90
N PHE A 69 -4.19 3.30 8.60
CA PHE A 69 -4.38 4.75 8.53
C PHE A 69 -4.10 5.29 7.13
N THR A 70 -3.00 4.87 6.53
CA THR A 70 -2.62 5.28 5.15
C THR A 70 -3.65 4.78 4.13
N GLU A 71 -4.15 3.55 4.28
CA GLU A 71 -5.08 2.94 3.34
C GLU A 71 -6.49 3.55 3.39
N SER A 72 -7.02 3.79 4.58
CA SER A 72 -8.44 4.18 4.75
C SER A 72 -8.69 5.30 5.76
N ASN A 73 -7.65 5.80 6.45
CA ASN A 73 -7.83 6.67 7.61
C ASN A 73 -8.75 6.04 8.68
N PHE A 74 -8.63 4.72 8.86
CA PHE A 74 -9.48 3.88 9.72
C PHE A 74 -10.98 3.83 9.33
N ASP A 75 -11.33 4.18 8.08
CA ASP A 75 -12.70 4.07 7.57
C ASP A 75 -12.97 2.65 7.07
N THR A 76 -13.83 1.94 7.80
CA THR A 76 -14.24 0.58 7.45
C THR A 76 -15.13 0.51 6.20
N THR A 77 -15.71 1.63 5.81
CA THR A 77 -16.63 1.74 4.66
C THR A 77 -15.94 2.25 3.39
N ALA A 78 -14.64 2.59 3.50
CA ALA A 78 -13.88 3.15 2.39
C ALA A 78 -13.88 2.21 1.17
N VAL A 79 -14.10 2.80 0.00
CA VAL A 79 -13.98 2.13 -1.30
C VAL A 79 -13.14 3.01 -2.22
N SER A 80 -12.03 2.47 -2.71
CA SER A 80 -11.17 3.19 -3.65
C SER A 80 -11.78 3.22 -5.06
N TRP A 81 -11.27 4.08 -5.92
CA TRP A 81 -11.64 4.12 -7.34
C TRP A 81 -11.34 2.79 -8.07
N ALA A 82 -10.32 2.05 -7.62
CA ALA A 82 -9.95 0.74 -8.16
C ALA A 82 -10.79 -0.41 -7.56
N GLY A 83 -11.68 -0.12 -6.62
CA GLY A 83 -12.55 -1.10 -5.96
C GLY A 83 -11.95 -1.79 -4.76
N ALA A 84 -10.81 -1.32 -4.21
CA ALA A 84 -10.31 -1.80 -2.92
C ALA A 84 -11.26 -1.38 -1.80
N LYS A 85 -11.46 -2.22 -0.78
CA LYS A 85 -12.51 -2.04 0.21
C LYS A 85 -12.02 -2.13 1.65
N GLY A 86 -12.67 -1.36 2.51
CA GLY A 86 -12.61 -1.47 3.97
C GLY A 86 -11.33 -0.94 4.60
N LEU A 87 -11.14 -1.29 5.86
CA LEU A 87 -10.09 -0.76 6.74
C LEU A 87 -8.68 -0.89 6.15
N MET A 88 -8.37 -2.00 5.51
CA MET A 88 -7.06 -2.32 4.95
C MET A 88 -7.02 -2.23 3.42
N GLN A 89 -8.03 -1.66 2.77
CA GLN A 89 -8.13 -1.46 1.32
C GLN A 89 -7.77 -2.72 0.50
N LEU A 90 -8.35 -3.85 0.87
CA LEU A 90 -8.12 -5.09 0.15
C LEU A 90 -8.90 -5.11 -1.17
N MET A 91 -8.21 -5.47 -2.25
CA MET A 91 -8.89 -5.77 -3.51
C MET A 91 -9.81 -6.99 -3.35
N PRO A 92 -11.04 -6.97 -3.89
CA PRO A 92 -11.99 -8.08 -3.73
C PRO A 92 -11.43 -9.43 -4.19
N ARG A 93 -10.61 -9.42 -5.25
CA ARG A 93 -9.94 -10.65 -5.72
C ARG A 93 -8.97 -11.20 -4.66
N THR A 94 -8.18 -10.32 -4.04
CA THR A 94 -7.24 -10.71 -2.98
C THR A 94 -7.98 -11.19 -1.75
N ALA A 95 -9.02 -10.48 -1.31
CA ALA A 95 -9.84 -10.85 -0.17
C ALA A 95 -10.45 -12.27 -0.36
N ARG A 96 -11.05 -12.55 -1.51
CA ARG A 96 -11.60 -13.87 -1.85
C ARG A 96 -10.54 -14.96 -1.90
N ALA A 97 -9.40 -14.70 -2.53
CA ALA A 97 -8.28 -15.65 -2.60
C ALA A 97 -7.72 -16.00 -1.20
N MET A 98 -7.87 -15.09 -0.24
CA MET A 98 -7.46 -15.26 1.16
C MET A 98 -8.58 -15.86 2.04
N GLY A 99 -9.78 -16.10 1.49
CA GLY A 99 -10.88 -16.77 2.17
C GLY A 99 -11.92 -15.84 2.81
N VAL A 100 -11.94 -14.55 2.47
CA VAL A 100 -13.02 -13.64 2.90
C VAL A 100 -14.28 -13.95 2.09
N PRO A 101 -15.42 -14.23 2.75
CA PRO A 101 -16.68 -14.38 2.06
C PRO A 101 -17.11 -13.10 1.36
N GLU A 102 -17.80 -13.23 0.24
CA GLU A 102 -18.33 -12.08 -0.50
C GLU A 102 -19.21 -11.20 0.40
N GLY A 103 -19.02 -9.90 0.32
CA GLY A 103 -19.74 -8.91 1.14
C GLY A 103 -19.19 -8.74 2.56
N LYS A 104 -18.14 -9.45 2.95
CA LYS A 104 -17.46 -9.29 4.26
C LYS A 104 -16.16 -8.50 4.20
N GLU A 105 -15.81 -7.95 3.05
CA GLU A 105 -14.55 -7.22 2.83
C GLU A 105 -14.44 -5.96 3.72
N GLN A 106 -15.57 -5.38 4.11
CA GLN A 106 -15.66 -4.21 4.99
C GLN A 106 -15.73 -4.56 6.48
N ASN A 107 -15.81 -5.85 6.84
CA ASN A 107 -15.74 -6.24 8.25
C ASN A 107 -14.32 -5.95 8.79
N PRO A 108 -14.17 -5.15 9.86
CA PRO A 108 -12.85 -4.73 10.35
C PRO A 108 -11.93 -5.89 10.72
N GLU A 109 -12.47 -6.90 11.41
CA GLU A 109 -11.67 -8.06 11.84
C GLU A 109 -11.21 -8.89 10.65
N GLU A 110 -12.11 -9.21 9.71
CA GLU A 110 -11.73 -9.94 8.49
C GLU A 110 -10.72 -9.15 7.65
N SER A 111 -10.90 -7.83 7.55
CA SER A 111 -10.00 -6.95 6.82
C SER A 111 -8.58 -6.99 7.40
N VAL A 112 -8.40 -6.81 8.71
CA VAL A 112 -7.09 -6.83 9.37
C VAL A 112 -6.47 -8.23 9.33
N LYS A 113 -7.24 -9.28 9.63
CA LYS A 113 -6.80 -10.68 9.60
C LYS A 113 -6.24 -11.08 8.23
N VAL A 114 -6.97 -10.73 7.18
CA VAL A 114 -6.57 -11.08 5.80
C VAL A 114 -5.40 -10.24 5.34
N ALA A 115 -5.35 -8.96 5.68
CA ALA A 115 -4.18 -8.12 5.41
C ALA A 115 -2.91 -8.68 6.08
N ALA A 116 -2.97 -9.05 7.35
CA ALA A 116 -1.86 -9.68 8.05
C ALA A 116 -1.42 -10.99 7.38
N LYS A 117 -2.38 -11.85 7.01
CA LYS A 117 -2.08 -13.08 6.26
C LYS A 117 -1.40 -12.80 4.92
N TYR A 118 -1.88 -11.80 4.17
CA TYR A 118 -1.30 -11.38 2.90
C TYR A 118 0.11 -10.84 3.08
N LEU A 119 0.36 -9.98 4.07
CA LEU A 119 1.68 -9.45 4.41
C LEU A 119 2.65 -10.59 4.78
N LYS A 120 2.20 -11.57 5.55
CA LYS A 120 3.02 -12.76 5.89
C LYS A 120 3.41 -13.58 4.66
N LEU A 121 2.47 -13.80 3.74
CA LEU A 121 2.74 -14.53 2.49
C LEU A 121 3.68 -13.74 1.58
N THR A 122 3.46 -12.43 1.45
CA THR A 122 4.33 -11.53 0.69
C THR A 122 5.74 -11.51 1.26
N SER A 123 5.89 -11.47 2.58
CA SER A 123 7.20 -11.54 3.26
C SER A 123 7.99 -12.79 2.92
N ARG A 124 7.32 -13.93 2.73
CA ARG A 124 7.98 -15.17 2.29
C ARG A 124 8.58 -15.05 0.89
N SER A 125 7.96 -14.29 0.00
CA SER A 125 8.47 -14.05 -1.35
C SER A 125 9.76 -13.22 -1.36
N PHE A 126 10.01 -12.47 -0.30
CA PHE A 126 11.23 -11.69 -0.08
C PHE A 126 12.18 -12.33 0.96
N SER A 127 12.09 -13.64 1.19
CA SER A 127 12.89 -14.36 2.22
C SER A 127 14.41 -14.28 2.01
N LYS A 128 14.89 -14.00 0.79
CA LYS A 128 16.31 -13.76 0.49
C LYS A 128 16.85 -12.44 1.06
N ILE A 129 15.99 -11.53 1.48
CA ILE A 129 16.37 -10.32 2.19
C ILE A 129 16.44 -10.69 3.66
N GLU A 130 17.66 -10.85 4.20
CA GLU A 130 17.90 -11.39 5.54
C GLU A 130 17.46 -10.42 6.64
N ASP A 131 17.77 -9.13 6.50
CA ASP A 131 17.37 -8.10 7.47
C ASP A 131 15.84 -7.93 7.48
N PRO A 132 15.16 -8.19 8.62
CA PRO A 132 13.72 -8.03 8.72
C PRO A 132 13.23 -6.59 8.49
N ASN A 133 14.00 -5.59 8.91
CA ASN A 133 13.66 -4.18 8.75
C ASN A 133 13.75 -3.76 7.27
N GLU A 134 14.74 -4.28 6.57
CA GLU A 134 14.86 -4.08 5.13
C GLU A 134 13.72 -4.79 4.39
N ARG A 135 13.46 -6.05 4.71
CA ARG A 135 12.39 -6.86 4.11
C ARG A 135 11.00 -6.21 4.23
N ILE A 136 10.70 -5.59 5.36
CA ILE A 136 9.42 -4.88 5.59
C ILE A 136 9.18 -3.81 4.52
N LYS A 137 10.20 -3.07 4.08
CA LYS A 137 10.07 -2.04 3.04
C LYS A 137 9.56 -2.63 1.72
N PHE A 138 10.13 -3.76 1.31
CA PHE A 138 9.69 -4.49 0.11
C PHE A 138 8.26 -5.01 0.24
N VAL A 139 7.90 -5.51 1.42
CA VAL A 139 6.56 -6.02 1.69
C VAL A 139 5.51 -4.91 1.63
N LEU A 140 5.80 -3.75 2.23
CA LEU A 140 4.92 -2.58 2.18
C LEU A 140 4.78 -2.04 0.75
N ALA A 141 5.88 -1.95 0.01
CA ALA A 141 5.85 -1.55 -1.39
C ALA A 141 5.04 -2.53 -2.26
N ALA A 142 5.16 -3.83 -1.99
CA ALA A 142 4.39 -4.86 -2.69
C ALA A 142 2.91 -4.85 -2.31
N TYR A 143 2.58 -4.48 -1.07
CA TYR A 143 1.20 -4.29 -0.63
C TYR A 143 0.52 -3.15 -1.39
N ASN A 144 1.19 -2.02 -1.50
CA ASN A 144 0.70 -0.81 -2.16
C ASN A 144 0.68 -0.94 -3.69
N GLY A 145 1.84 -1.26 -4.29
CA GLY A 145 2.04 -1.22 -5.75
C GLY A 145 1.93 -2.55 -6.46
N GLY A 146 1.88 -3.66 -5.71
CA GLY A 146 1.88 -5.01 -6.27
C GLY A 146 3.27 -5.64 -6.35
N MET A 147 3.34 -6.90 -5.94
CA MET A 147 4.59 -7.67 -5.84
C MET A 147 5.35 -7.77 -7.18
N GLY A 148 4.64 -7.85 -8.30
CA GLY A 148 5.25 -7.92 -9.62
C GLY A 148 6.09 -6.69 -9.96
N HIS A 149 5.61 -5.49 -9.62
CA HIS A 149 6.37 -4.27 -9.86
C HIS A 149 7.61 -4.16 -8.97
N VAL A 150 7.54 -4.68 -7.73
CA VAL A 150 8.72 -4.74 -6.86
C VAL A 150 9.77 -5.69 -7.42
N PHE A 151 9.38 -6.86 -7.94
CA PHE A 151 10.32 -7.78 -8.59
C PHE A 151 10.96 -7.17 -9.84
N ASP A 152 10.20 -6.46 -10.66
CA ASP A 152 10.76 -5.73 -11.81
C ASP A 152 11.77 -4.68 -11.37
N ALA A 153 11.46 -3.90 -10.31
CA ALA A 153 12.38 -2.91 -9.76
C ALA A 153 13.67 -3.54 -9.20
N MET A 154 13.56 -4.72 -8.57
CA MET A 154 14.73 -5.50 -8.12
C MET A 154 15.58 -5.96 -9.31
N ALA A 155 14.96 -6.41 -10.40
CA ALA A 155 15.67 -6.84 -11.62
C ALA A 155 16.37 -5.66 -12.32
N LEU A 156 15.71 -4.49 -12.36
CA LEU A 156 16.31 -3.24 -12.84
C LEU A 156 17.50 -2.84 -11.97
N ALA A 157 17.34 -2.82 -10.64
CA ALA A 157 18.43 -2.49 -9.72
C ALA A 157 19.66 -3.36 -9.98
N GLU A 158 19.48 -4.68 -10.09
CA GLU A 158 20.57 -5.62 -10.42
C GLU A 158 21.21 -5.31 -11.79
N LYS A 159 20.40 -5.07 -12.82
CA LYS A 159 20.89 -4.72 -14.18
C LYS A 159 21.75 -3.47 -14.17
N TYR A 160 21.39 -2.47 -13.37
CA TYR A 160 22.12 -1.20 -13.27
C TYR A 160 23.20 -1.19 -12.16
N GLY A 161 23.62 -2.37 -11.68
CA GLY A 161 24.74 -2.52 -10.75
C GLY A 161 24.41 -2.10 -9.29
N LYS A 162 23.13 -2.04 -8.94
CA LYS A 162 22.67 -1.76 -7.60
C LYS A 162 22.34 -3.05 -6.82
N ASN A 163 22.23 -2.94 -5.51
CA ASN A 163 21.87 -4.09 -4.67
C ASN A 163 20.35 -4.30 -4.68
N LYS A 164 19.90 -5.39 -5.33
CA LYS A 164 18.48 -5.72 -5.42
C LYS A 164 17.82 -6.13 -4.10
N TYR A 165 18.59 -6.32 -3.03
CA TYR A 165 18.11 -6.68 -1.70
C TYR A 165 18.14 -5.50 -0.71
N VAL A 166 18.48 -4.29 -1.17
CA VAL A 166 18.48 -3.05 -0.40
C VAL A 166 17.47 -2.09 -1.01
N TRP A 167 16.59 -1.53 -0.18
CA TRP A 167 15.52 -0.65 -0.63
C TRP A 167 16.04 0.76 -0.96
N ASP A 168 16.60 1.44 0.07
CA ASP A 168 16.98 2.85 -0.05
C ASP A 168 18.16 3.04 -1.01
N ASN A 169 18.04 4.01 -1.93
CA ASN A 169 19.04 4.33 -2.97
C ASN A 169 19.39 3.16 -3.91
N ASN A 170 18.59 2.11 -3.90
CA ASN A 170 18.72 0.94 -4.75
C ASN A 170 17.37 0.63 -5.42
N VAL A 171 16.54 -0.25 -4.84
CA VAL A 171 15.29 -0.69 -5.47
C VAL A 171 14.22 0.41 -5.49
N ALA A 172 14.18 1.28 -4.47
CA ALA A 172 13.24 2.40 -4.40
C ALA A 172 13.35 3.34 -5.62
N ASP A 173 14.57 3.61 -6.09
CA ASP A 173 14.78 4.48 -7.25
C ASP A 173 14.19 3.86 -8.52
N PHE A 174 14.35 2.54 -8.68
CA PHE A 174 13.88 1.83 -9.87
C PHE A 174 12.37 1.61 -9.90
N ILE A 175 11.70 1.49 -8.75
CA ILE A 175 10.24 1.43 -8.77
C ILE A 175 9.63 2.76 -9.23
N LEU A 176 10.23 3.89 -8.86
CA LEU A 176 9.85 5.21 -9.35
C LEU A 176 10.14 5.36 -10.85
N LEU A 177 11.32 4.92 -11.30
CA LEU A 177 11.72 4.98 -12.70
C LEU A 177 10.82 4.14 -13.62
N LYS A 178 10.14 3.10 -13.11
CA LYS A 178 9.15 2.32 -13.88
C LYS A 178 7.93 3.12 -14.36
N SER A 179 7.78 4.37 -14.01
CA SER A 179 6.84 5.30 -14.66
C SER A 179 7.34 5.81 -16.01
N LYS A 180 8.61 5.59 -16.36
CA LYS A 180 9.20 6.02 -17.62
C LYS A 180 9.27 4.86 -18.61
N GLU A 181 9.02 5.17 -19.88
CA GLU A 181 8.91 4.19 -20.96
C GLU A 181 10.16 3.32 -21.11
N GLU A 182 11.34 3.92 -21.00
CA GLU A 182 12.63 3.24 -21.10
C GLU A 182 12.84 2.16 -20.03
N TYR A 183 12.20 2.28 -18.85
CA TYR A 183 12.34 1.32 -17.75
C TYR A 183 11.22 0.28 -17.74
N PHE A 184 9.96 0.67 -17.95
CA PHE A 184 8.89 -0.34 -17.91
C PHE A 184 8.86 -1.25 -19.16
N ASN A 185 9.44 -0.81 -20.28
CA ASN A 185 9.64 -1.62 -21.48
C ASN A 185 10.99 -2.37 -21.49
N ASP A 186 11.82 -2.21 -20.44
CA ASP A 186 13.06 -2.95 -20.33
C ASP A 186 12.78 -4.47 -20.34
N PRO A 187 13.58 -5.28 -21.06
CA PRO A 187 13.38 -6.73 -21.15
C PRO A 187 13.37 -7.48 -19.82
N VAL A 188 13.95 -6.93 -18.76
CA VAL A 188 13.89 -7.53 -17.41
C VAL A 188 12.56 -7.29 -16.71
N CYS A 189 11.75 -6.34 -17.18
CA CYS A 189 10.43 -6.02 -16.64
C CYS A 189 9.34 -6.89 -17.28
N ARG A 190 8.37 -7.34 -16.45
CA ARG A 190 7.26 -8.19 -16.88
C ARG A 190 5.88 -7.59 -16.60
N ASN A 191 5.84 -6.55 -15.78
CA ASN A 191 4.58 -6.01 -15.23
C ASN A 191 4.24 -4.61 -15.79
N GLY A 192 4.99 -4.13 -16.79
CA GLY A 192 4.70 -2.89 -17.49
C GLY A 192 4.78 -1.63 -16.62
N TYR A 193 4.01 -0.62 -16.99
CA TYR A 193 4.00 0.71 -16.37
C TYR A 193 3.54 0.67 -14.89
N PHE A 194 4.28 1.35 -14.03
CA PHE A 194 3.94 1.49 -12.62
C PHE A 194 3.20 2.81 -12.37
N ARG A 195 1.98 2.70 -11.86
CA ARG A 195 1.10 3.86 -11.55
C ARG A 195 1.22 4.37 -10.11
N GLY A 196 1.95 3.66 -9.26
CA GLY A 196 2.00 3.88 -7.82
C GLY A 196 2.82 5.09 -7.36
N ILE A 197 3.28 5.97 -8.27
CA ILE A 197 3.99 7.20 -7.89
C ILE A 197 3.05 8.21 -7.22
N GLU A 198 1.75 8.06 -7.40
CA GLU A 198 0.72 8.96 -6.86
C GLU A 198 0.21 8.52 -5.48
N THR A 199 0.77 7.47 -4.90
CA THR A 199 0.50 6.94 -3.57
C THR A 199 1.75 6.98 -2.72
#